data_64adbd64a1b7e6fb7b37985022e02a87
#
_entry.id   64adbd64a1b7e6fb7b37985022e02a87
#
_cell.length_a   1.000
_cell.length_b   1.000
_cell.length_c   1.000
_cell.angle_alpha   90.00
_cell.angle_beta   90.00
_cell.angle_gamma   90.00
#
_symmetry.space_group_name_H-M   'P 1'
#
loop_
_entity.id
_entity.type
_entity.pdbx_description
1 polymer ?
#
loop_
_entity_poly.entity_id
_entity_poly.type
_entity_poly.pdbx_seq_one_letter_code
_entity_poly.pdbx_strand_id
1 'polypeptide(L)'
;MVTLTPLEIGLGLVVLVLLAGLAVLIMRNRQRTNLRSKFGSEYERTVEEAGSSRKAEAELQEREKRVASFSLRRLSPQQIDMFNDGWMKVQNQFVDDPQGAVSRADVLLTEVMEARGYPISDFDRRSADLSVDHPEVVQNYRSAHDIAIRHARGEADTEDLRQAMIHYRALFEELVHEPGEPNGMSHMTRPSRFGDTDYGRRDLH
;
A
#
# COMPACT_ATOMS: atom_id res chain seq x y z
N MET A 1 -25.15 -58.17 2.30
CA MET A 1 -24.35 -57.46 3.30
C MET A 1 -22.89 -57.62 2.92
N VAL A 2 -22.20 -56.58 2.50
CA VAL A 2 -20.75 -56.61 2.19
C VAL A 2 -20.05 -56.51 3.54
N THR A 3 -19.48 -57.59 4.02
CA THR A 3 -18.65 -57.60 5.22
C THR A 3 -17.24 -57.19 4.81
N LEU A 4 -16.86 -55.95 5.13
CA LEU A 4 -15.50 -55.47 4.91
C LEU A 4 -14.52 -56.28 5.76
N THR A 5 -13.44 -56.76 5.15
CA THR A 5 -12.37 -57.46 5.88
C THR A 5 -11.57 -56.46 6.71
N PRO A 6 -10.95 -56.85 7.83
CA PRO A 6 -10.11 -55.96 8.63
C PRO A 6 -8.97 -55.32 7.82
N LEU A 7 -8.47 -55.97 6.78
CA LEU A 7 -7.47 -55.48 5.86
C LEU A 7 -7.97 -54.33 5.01
N GLU A 8 -9.23 -54.43 4.49
CA GLU A 8 -9.86 -53.38 3.68
C GLU A 8 -10.15 -52.12 4.52
N ILE A 9 -10.56 -52.28 5.76
CA ILE A 9 -10.75 -51.19 6.72
C ILE A 9 -9.41 -50.51 7.00
N GLY A 10 -8.34 -51.26 7.24
CA GLY A 10 -7.00 -50.71 7.47
C GLY A 10 -6.46 -49.94 6.25
N LEU A 11 -6.62 -50.51 5.06
CA LEU A 11 -6.20 -49.84 3.81
C LEU A 11 -7.01 -48.55 3.56
N GLY A 12 -8.32 -48.58 3.81
CA GLY A 12 -9.18 -47.40 3.70
C GLY A 12 -8.76 -46.28 4.64
N LEU A 13 -8.37 -46.59 5.87
CA LEU A 13 -7.90 -45.65 6.87
C LEU A 13 -6.58 -45.02 6.48
N VAL A 14 -5.63 -45.78 5.93
CA VAL A 14 -4.35 -45.27 5.40
C VAL A 14 -4.60 -44.32 4.24
N VAL A 15 -5.46 -44.66 3.29
CA VAL A 15 -5.81 -43.78 2.16
C VAL A 15 -6.45 -42.50 2.66
N LEU A 16 -7.32 -42.54 3.64
CA LEU A 16 -7.98 -41.35 4.21
C LEU A 16 -6.96 -40.44 4.88
N VAL A 17 -5.99 -40.97 5.62
CA VAL A 17 -4.92 -40.21 6.25
C VAL A 17 -4.03 -39.55 5.19
N LEU A 18 -3.68 -40.25 4.11
CA LEU A 18 -2.89 -39.73 3.01
C LEU A 18 -3.64 -38.59 2.27
N LEU A 19 -4.94 -38.77 2.00
CA LEU A 19 -5.77 -37.75 1.38
C LEU A 19 -5.91 -36.51 2.29
N ALA A 20 -6.10 -36.70 3.59
CA ALA A 20 -6.14 -35.60 4.56
C ALA A 20 -4.77 -34.83 4.59
N GLY A 21 -3.65 -35.55 4.61
CA GLY A 21 -2.32 -34.97 4.53
C GLY A 21 -2.10 -34.17 3.24
N LEU A 22 -2.51 -34.75 2.11
CA LEU A 22 -2.42 -34.06 0.81
C LEU A 22 -3.30 -32.80 0.78
N ALA A 23 -4.52 -32.86 1.29
CA ALA A 23 -5.43 -31.71 1.39
C ALA A 23 -4.81 -30.58 2.23
N VAL A 24 -4.22 -30.92 3.38
CA VAL A 24 -3.51 -29.94 4.24
C VAL A 24 -2.33 -29.29 3.48
N LEU A 25 -1.54 -30.07 2.76
CA LEU A 25 -0.44 -29.56 1.98
C LEU A 25 -0.91 -28.59 0.86
N ILE A 26 -1.97 -28.96 0.15
CA ILE A 26 -2.56 -28.11 -0.90
C ILE A 26 -3.11 -26.81 -0.29
N MET A 27 -3.82 -26.89 0.84
CA MET A 27 -4.36 -25.71 1.53
C MET A 27 -3.23 -24.77 1.97
N ARG A 28 -2.17 -25.30 2.58
CA ARG A 28 -1.00 -24.50 2.99
C ARG A 28 -0.29 -23.85 1.80
N ASN A 29 -0.12 -24.59 0.71
CA ASN A 29 0.51 -24.03 -0.49
C ASN A 29 -0.33 -22.90 -1.12
N ARG A 30 -1.65 -23.08 -1.21
CA ARG A 30 -2.57 -22.02 -1.66
C ARG A 30 -2.52 -20.78 -0.77
N GLN A 31 -2.52 -20.98 0.54
CA GLN A 31 -2.46 -19.89 1.51
C GLN A 31 -1.15 -19.09 1.38
N ARG A 32 -0.01 -19.80 1.26
CA ARG A 32 1.29 -19.17 1.00
C ARG A 32 1.31 -18.36 -0.29
N THR A 33 0.76 -18.91 -1.38
CA THR A 33 0.70 -18.23 -2.67
C THR A 33 -0.17 -16.97 -2.58
N ASN A 34 -1.30 -17.05 -1.87
CA ASN A 34 -2.18 -15.89 -1.66
C ASN A 34 -1.51 -14.78 -0.87
N LEU A 35 -0.82 -15.11 0.24
CA LEU A 35 -0.08 -14.12 1.04
C LEU A 35 1.04 -13.48 0.21
N ARG A 36 1.82 -14.28 -0.52
CA ARG A 36 2.90 -13.77 -1.37
C ARG A 36 2.37 -12.85 -2.48
N SER A 37 1.26 -13.20 -3.09
CA SER A 37 0.61 -12.39 -4.13
C SER A 37 0.01 -11.11 -3.57
N LYS A 38 -0.59 -11.14 -2.38
CA LYS A 38 -1.21 -9.99 -1.73
C LYS A 38 -0.18 -8.98 -1.20
N PHE A 39 0.85 -9.47 -0.54
CA PHE A 39 1.84 -8.63 0.13
C PHE A 39 3.06 -8.29 -0.74
N GLY A 40 3.23 -8.91 -1.91
CA GLY A 40 4.33 -8.60 -2.83
C GLY A 40 5.71 -8.61 -2.14
N SER A 41 6.46 -7.52 -2.29
CA SER A 41 7.77 -7.32 -1.67
C SER A 41 7.76 -7.35 -0.14
N GLU A 42 6.64 -6.97 0.47
CA GLU A 42 6.47 -7.01 1.93
C GLU A 42 6.50 -8.42 2.50
N TYR A 43 6.05 -9.42 1.73
CA TYR A 43 6.16 -10.82 2.12
C TYR A 43 7.64 -11.23 2.29
N GLU A 44 8.48 -10.92 1.30
CA GLU A 44 9.92 -11.28 1.36
C GLU A 44 10.62 -10.56 2.53
N ARG A 45 10.34 -9.28 2.73
CA ARG A 45 10.87 -8.51 3.87
C ARG A 45 10.47 -9.15 5.20
N THR A 46 9.20 -9.52 5.36
CA THR A 46 8.73 -10.16 6.60
C THR A 46 9.38 -11.53 6.82
N VAL A 47 9.68 -12.28 5.74
CA VAL A 47 10.41 -13.56 5.83
C VAL A 47 11.85 -13.35 6.33
N GLU A 48 12.53 -12.32 5.83
CA GLU A 48 13.88 -11.96 6.26
C GLU A 48 13.89 -11.57 7.75
N GLU A 49 12.98 -10.72 8.19
CA GLU A 49 12.86 -10.27 9.59
C GLU A 49 12.48 -11.41 10.54
N ALA A 50 11.53 -12.24 10.17
CA ALA A 50 11.06 -13.36 11.01
C ALA A 50 12.03 -14.56 11.03
N GLY A 51 12.97 -14.62 10.07
CA GLY A 51 13.93 -15.70 9.90
C GLY A 51 13.31 -17.03 9.40
N SER A 52 12.01 -17.06 9.11
CA SER A 52 11.35 -18.22 8.50
C SER A 52 10.01 -17.86 7.87
N SER A 53 9.69 -18.48 6.72
CA SER A 53 8.42 -18.28 6.02
C SER A 53 7.20 -18.61 6.90
N ARG A 54 7.30 -19.64 7.78
CA ARG A 54 6.18 -20.01 8.65
C ARG A 54 5.84 -18.92 9.68
N LYS A 55 6.86 -18.28 10.26
CA LYS A 55 6.65 -17.18 11.21
C LYS A 55 6.12 -15.95 10.50
N ALA A 56 6.69 -15.61 9.33
CA ALA A 56 6.24 -14.52 8.50
C ALA A 56 4.78 -14.68 8.07
N GLU A 57 4.39 -15.85 7.60
CA GLU A 57 3.00 -16.15 7.21
C GLU A 57 2.04 -15.98 8.38
N ALA A 58 2.41 -16.44 9.58
CA ALA A 58 1.59 -16.27 10.78
C ALA A 58 1.45 -14.76 11.15
N GLU A 59 2.55 -14.00 11.06
CA GLU A 59 2.55 -12.57 11.32
C GLU A 59 1.69 -11.80 10.31
N LEU A 60 1.84 -12.08 9.01
CA LEU A 60 1.03 -11.44 7.96
C LEU A 60 -0.47 -11.75 8.13
N GLN A 61 -0.83 -12.95 8.53
CA GLN A 61 -2.22 -13.31 8.84
C GLN A 61 -2.77 -12.55 10.05
N GLU A 62 -1.94 -12.36 11.09
CA GLU A 62 -2.34 -11.54 12.25
C GLU A 62 -2.50 -10.06 11.88
N ARG A 63 -1.66 -9.52 10.95
CA ARG A 63 -1.85 -8.18 10.39
C ARG A 63 -3.19 -8.09 9.64
N GLU A 64 -3.51 -9.06 8.77
CA GLU A 64 -4.79 -9.10 8.05
C GLU A 64 -5.99 -9.11 9.01
N LYS A 65 -5.99 -10.00 10.01
CA LYS A 65 -7.07 -10.06 11.00
C LYS A 65 -7.23 -8.76 11.77
N ARG A 66 -6.13 -8.13 12.14
CA ARG A 66 -6.14 -6.87 12.85
C ARG A 66 -6.72 -5.74 11.99
N VAL A 67 -6.25 -5.57 10.76
CA VAL A 67 -6.77 -4.55 9.84
C VAL A 67 -8.23 -4.81 9.48
N ALA A 68 -8.64 -6.07 9.32
CA ALA A 68 -10.04 -6.43 9.11
C ALA A 68 -10.97 -6.03 10.28
N SER A 69 -10.42 -5.79 11.48
CA SER A 69 -11.19 -5.29 12.63
C SER A 69 -11.32 -3.76 12.67
N PHE A 70 -10.62 -3.03 11.79
CA PHE A 70 -10.71 -1.57 11.73
C PHE A 70 -11.98 -1.12 11.02
N SER A 71 -12.46 0.05 11.38
CA SER A 71 -13.60 0.69 10.70
C SER A 71 -13.09 1.63 9.60
N LEU A 72 -12.41 1.08 8.60
CA LEU A 72 -11.86 1.86 7.49
C LEU A 72 -13.00 2.49 6.68
N ARG A 73 -12.77 3.74 6.26
CA ARG A 73 -13.75 4.55 5.53
C ARG A 73 -13.09 5.40 4.45
N ARG A 74 -13.86 5.72 3.43
CA ARG A 74 -13.45 6.68 2.40
C ARG A 74 -13.42 8.09 2.96
N LEU A 75 -12.52 8.92 2.45
CA LEU A 75 -12.52 10.34 2.72
C LEU A 75 -13.69 11.00 2.00
N SER A 76 -14.33 11.99 2.64
CA SER A 76 -15.31 12.84 1.97
C SER A 76 -14.60 13.80 0.99
N PRO A 77 -15.29 14.32 -0.04
CA PRO A 77 -14.72 15.33 -0.94
C PRO A 77 -14.09 16.52 -0.20
N GLN A 78 -14.74 17.00 0.87
CA GLN A 78 -14.21 18.10 1.68
C GLN A 78 -12.91 17.73 2.41
N GLN A 79 -12.79 16.47 2.87
CA GLN A 79 -11.56 15.99 3.48
C GLN A 79 -10.44 15.84 2.44
N ILE A 80 -10.76 15.37 1.24
CA ILE A 80 -9.81 15.28 0.11
C ILE A 80 -9.26 16.67 -0.22
N ASP A 81 -10.12 17.66 -0.39
CA ASP A 81 -9.72 19.06 -0.67
C ASP A 81 -8.84 19.60 0.46
N MET A 82 -9.25 19.42 1.72
CA MET A 82 -8.49 19.85 2.89
C MET A 82 -7.08 19.22 2.95
N PHE A 83 -6.97 17.92 2.69
CA PHE A 83 -5.67 17.23 2.71
C PHE A 83 -4.80 17.64 1.51
N ASN A 84 -5.38 17.86 0.33
CA ASN A 84 -4.67 18.38 -0.83
C ASN A 84 -4.12 19.80 -0.56
N ASP A 85 -4.90 20.68 0.05
CA ASP A 85 -4.44 22.01 0.48
C ASP A 85 -3.32 21.91 1.53
N GLY A 86 -3.44 20.96 2.46
CA GLY A 86 -2.40 20.63 3.42
C GLY A 86 -1.10 20.20 2.75
N TRP A 87 -1.20 19.33 1.77
CA TRP A 87 -0.05 18.86 1.01
C TRP A 87 0.63 19.98 0.21
N MET A 88 -0.14 20.85 -0.45
CA MET A 88 0.44 22.03 -1.13
C MET A 88 1.20 22.94 -0.16
N LYS A 89 0.70 23.16 1.06
CA LYS A 89 1.43 23.95 2.07
C LYS A 89 2.73 23.27 2.48
N VAL A 90 2.75 21.95 2.66
CA VAL A 90 3.98 21.20 2.95
C VAL A 90 4.99 21.32 1.82
N GLN A 91 4.55 21.21 0.56
CA GLN A 91 5.44 21.39 -0.60
C GLN A 91 6.03 22.80 -0.67
N ASN A 92 5.23 23.85 -0.41
CA ASN A 92 5.70 25.21 -0.38
C ASN A 92 6.69 25.45 0.76
N GLN A 93 6.44 24.90 1.94
CA GLN A 93 7.35 24.98 3.08
C GLN A 93 8.73 24.39 2.76
N PHE A 94 8.79 23.35 1.93
CA PHE A 94 10.05 22.66 1.61
C PHE A 94 11.10 23.59 0.99
N VAL A 95 10.70 24.67 0.32
CA VAL A 95 11.61 25.63 -0.30
C VAL A 95 12.46 26.36 0.74
N ASP A 96 11.85 26.77 1.85
CA ASP A 96 12.49 27.55 2.90
C ASP A 96 12.94 26.70 4.10
N ASP A 97 12.22 25.61 4.39
CA ASP A 97 12.45 24.73 5.54
C ASP A 97 12.24 23.25 5.14
N PRO A 98 13.22 22.61 4.47
CA PRO A 98 13.10 21.21 4.05
C PRO A 98 12.86 20.22 5.19
N GLN A 99 13.52 20.43 6.34
CA GLN A 99 13.38 19.55 7.51
C GLN A 99 11.98 19.65 8.12
N GLY A 100 11.51 20.87 8.33
CA GLY A 100 10.16 21.11 8.86
C GLY A 100 9.08 20.58 7.91
N ALA A 101 9.28 20.70 6.60
CA ALA A 101 8.36 20.17 5.60
C ALA A 101 8.25 18.65 5.63
N VAL A 102 9.38 17.92 5.73
CA VAL A 102 9.39 16.46 5.87
C VAL A 102 8.68 16.02 7.16
N SER A 103 8.95 16.70 8.28
CA SER A 103 8.26 16.44 9.54
C SER A 103 6.75 16.71 9.44
N ARG A 104 6.35 17.78 8.77
CA ARG A 104 4.93 18.11 8.55
C ARG A 104 4.25 17.12 7.59
N ALA A 105 4.97 16.61 6.60
CA ALA A 105 4.47 15.56 5.71
C ALA A 105 4.09 14.28 6.49
N ASP A 106 4.94 13.81 7.41
CA ASP A 106 4.64 12.64 8.25
C ASP A 106 3.42 12.86 9.15
N VAL A 107 3.31 14.05 9.75
CA VAL A 107 2.12 14.43 10.54
C VAL A 107 0.86 14.43 9.67
N LEU A 108 0.91 15.04 8.49
CA LEU A 108 -0.23 15.09 7.57
C LEU A 108 -0.68 13.69 7.14
N LEU A 109 0.26 12.80 6.84
CA LEU A 109 -0.04 11.41 6.53
C LEU A 109 -0.72 10.68 7.68
N THR A 110 -0.27 10.95 8.92
CA THR A 110 -0.92 10.41 10.12
C THR A 110 -2.38 10.91 10.24
N GLU A 111 -2.61 12.20 10.00
CA GLU A 111 -3.96 12.80 9.98
C GLU A 111 -4.88 12.16 8.91
N VAL A 112 -4.34 11.87 7.71
CA VAL A 112 -5.05 11.15 6.63
C VAL A 112 -5.42 9.74 7.07
N MET A 113 -4.47 9.01 7.65
CA MET A 113 -4.70 7.63 8.12
C MET A 113 -5.78 7.58 9.22
N GLU A 114 -5.74 8.49 10.19
CA GLU A 114 -6.79 8.62 11.21
C GLU A 114 -8.16 8.93 10.59
N ALA A 115 -8.22 9.86 9.64
CA ALA A 115 -9.45 10.18 8.93
C ALA A 115 -10.01 8.98 8.17
N ARG A 116 -9.15 8.08 7.69
CA ARG A 116 -9.53 6.81 7.07
C ARG A 116 -9.90 5.70 8.06
N GLY A 117 -9.66 5.89 9.35
CA GLY A 117 -10.01 4.95 10.40
C GLY A 117 -8.89 4.00 10.83
N TYR A 118 -7.66 4.26 10.42
CA TYR A 118 -6.50 3.55 10.99
C TYR A 118 -6.28 4.02 12.43
N PRO A 119 -5.97 3.11 13.37
CA PRO A 119 -5.68 3.50 14.75
C PRO A 119 -4.39 4.32 14.86
N ILE A 120 -4.38 5.26 15.82
CA ILE A 120 -3.14 5.95 16.20
C ILE A 120 -2.18 4.92 16.80
N SER A 121 -0.98 4.80 16.25
CA SER A 121 0.04 3.87 16.70
C SER A 121 1.44 4.40 16.39
N ASP A 122 2.48 3.73 16.92
CA ASP A 122 3.84 3.97 16.50
C ASP A 122 4.07 3.68 15.01
N PHE A 123 5.22 4.13 14.49
CA PHE A 123 5.56 3.99 13.08
C PHE A 123 5.57 2.54 12.59
N ASP A 124 6.17 1.62 13.38
CA ASP A 124 6.30 0.22 12.97
C ASP A 124 4.93 -0.44 12.84
N ARG A 125 4.04 -0.16 13.78
CA ARG A 125 2.67 -0.65 13.76
C ARG A 125 1.88 -0.08 12.61
N ARG A 126 1.97 1.24 12.37
CA ARG A 126 1.31 1.91 11.22
C ARG A 126 1.77 1.34 9.90
N SER A 127 3.08 1.21 9.69
CA SER A 127 3.62 0.66 8.45
C SER A 127 3.22 -0.81 8.24
N ALA A 128 3.16 -1.60 9.33
CA ALA A 128 2.68 -2.97 9.26
C ALA A 128 1.19 -3.07 8.92
N ASP A 129 0.36 -2.18 9.46
CA ASP A 129 -1.09 -2.15 9.15
C ASP A 129 -1.34 -1.66 7.72
N LEU A 130 -0.64 -0.63 7.26
CA LEU A 130 -0.69 -0.15 5.88
C LEU A 130 -0.29 -1.22 4.87
N SER A 131 0.65 -2.10 5.22
CA SER A 131 1.13 -3.14 4.30
C SER A 131 0.05 -4.15 3.88
N VAL A 132 -1.08 -4.22 4.59
CA VAL A 132 -2.19 -5.13 4.29
C VAL A 132 -2.99 -4.67 3.07
N ASP A 133 -3.28 -3.37 3.00
CA ASP A 133 -4.11 -2.79 1.95
C ASP A 133 -3.29 -2.03 0.90
N HIS A 134 -2.09 -1.53 1.26
CA HIS A 134 -1.22 -0.70 0.44
C HIS A 134 0.23 -1.23 0.36
N PRO A 135 0.45 -2.51 -0.01
CA PRO A 135 1.79 -3.13 0.01
C PRO A 135 2.79 -2.47 -0.94
N GLU A 136 2.30 -1.89 -2.05
CA GLU A 136 3.15 -1.25 -3.06
C GLU A 136 3.79 0.06 -2.56
N VAL A 137 3.06 0.83 -1.72
CA VAL A 137 3.51 2.15 -1.27
C VAL A 137 4.07 2.18 0.15
N VAL A 138 3.88 1.12 0.94
CA VAL A 138 4.41 1.07 2.31
C VAL A 138 5.94 1.13 2.35
N GLN A 139 6.62 0.64 1.31
CA GLN A 139 8.07 0.75 1.20
C GLN A 139 8.51 2.22 1.06
N ASN A 140 7.76 3.01 0.30
CA ASN A 140 8.00 4.46 0.21
C ASN A 140 7.87 5.12 1.60
N TYR A 141 6.85 4.76 2.38
CA TYR A 141 6.66 5.27 3.73
C TYR A 141 7.86 4.99 4.65
N ARG A 142 8.38 3.75 4.60
CA ARG A 142 9.57 3.37 5.37
C ARG A 142 10.83 4.10 4.90
N SER A 143 11.03 4.20 3.59
CA SER A 143 12.18 4.91 3.02
C SER A 143 12.20 6.39 3.42
N ALA A 144 11.05 7.05 3.38
CA ALA A 144 10.93 8.45 3.80
C ALA A 144 11.24 8.62 5.29
N HIS A 145 10.71 7.72 6.13
CA HIS A 145 10.95 7.74 7.57
C HIS A 145 12.43 7.50 7.92
N ASP A 146 13.09 6.54 7.24
CA ASP A 146 14.51 6.30 7.43
C ASP A 146 15.37 7.53 7.08
N ILE A 147 15.05 8.20 5.97
CA ILE A 147 15.72 9.45 5.60
C ILE A 147 15.52 10.52 6.68
N ALA A 148 14.31 10.68 7.21
CA ALA A 148 14.02 11.64 8.26
C ALA A 148 14.82 11.35 9.55
N ILE A 149 14.95 10.07 9.94
CA ILE A 149 15.78 9.64 11.08
C ILE A 149 17.26 9.92 10.81
N ARG A 150 17.80 9.57 9.65
CA ARG A 150 19.19 9.84 9.27
C ARG A 150 19.49 11.34 9.28
N HIS A 151 18.57 12.15 8.76
CA HIS A 151 18.74 13.61 8.77
C HIS A 151 18.80 14.15 10.21
N ALA A 152 17.96 13.68 11.12
CA ALA A 152 17.99 14.09 12.51
C ALA A 152 19.33 13.74 13.23
N ARG A 153 20.11 12.81 12.67
CA ARG A 153 21.47 12.44 13.12
C ARG A 153 22.57 13.20 12.38
N GLY A 154 22.23 14.05 11.40
CA GLY A 154 23.21 14.72 10.53
C GLY A 154 23.83 13.81 9.45
N GLU A 155 23.17 12.69 9.13
CA GLU A 155 23.64 11.66 8.20
C GLU A 155 22.95 11.74 6.82
N ALA A 156 22.12 12.74 6.59
CA ALA A 156 21.40 12.97 5.33
C ALA A 156 21.39 14.45 4.98
N ASP A 157 21.39 14.76 3.68
CA ASP A 157 21.39 16.11 3.16
C ASP A 157 20.00 16.57 2.65
N THR A 158 19.95 17.76 2.06
CA THR A 158 18.68 18.32 1.53
C THR A 158 18.16 17.52 0.34
N GLU A 159 19.02 16.88 -0.46
CA GLU A 159 18.59 16.02 -1.56
C GLU A 159 17.95 14.73 -1.03
N ASP A 160 18.48 14.16 0.05
CA ASP A 160 17.84 13.05 0.75
C ASP A 160 16.43 13.45 1.25
N LEU A 161 16.30 14.64 1.85
CA LEU A 161 14.98 15.18 2.26
C LEU A 161 14.02 15.35 1.07
N ARG A 162 14.54 15.74 -0.10
CA ARG A 162 13.73 15.81 -1.32
C ARG A 162 13.23 14.41 -1.74
N GLN A 163 14.06 13.39 -1.60
CA GLN A 163 13.64 12.00 -1.84
C GLN A 163 12.58 11.54 -0.82
N ALA A 164 12.73 11.90 0.46
CA ALA A 164 11.72 11.63 1.46
C ALA A 164 10.36 12.24 1.10
N MET A 165 10.34 13.49 0.59
CA MET A 165 9.11 14.14 0.12
C MET A 165 8.46 13.41 -1.06
N ILE A 166 9.26 12.87 -2.00
CA ILE A 166 8.75 12.06 -3.12
C ILE A 166 8.11 10.77 -2.60
N HIS A 167 8.77 10.10 -1.66
CA HIS A 167 8.25 8.89 -1.04
C HIS A 167 6.97 9.12 -0.23
N TYR A 168 6.92 10.20 0.57
CA TYR A 168 5.70 10.57 1.30
C TYR A 168 4.56 10.95 0.35
N ARG A 169 4.88 11.60 -0.77
CA ARG A 169 3.87 11.93 -1.79
C ARG A 169 3.20 10.69 -2.36
N ALA A 170 3.97 9.66 -2.70
CA ALA A 170 3.42 8.41 -3.22
C ALA A 170 2.39 7.78 -2.27
N LEU A 171 2.70 7.76 -0.96
CA LEU A 171 1.76 7.29 0.04
C LEU A 171 0.55 8.22 0.20
N PHE A 172 0.78 9.54 0.18
CA PHE A 172 -0.29 10.53 0.28
C PHE A 172 -1.32 10.37 -0.85
N GLU A 173 -0.85 10.28 -2.09
CA GLU A 173 -1.70 10.09 -3.26
C GLU A 173 -2.51 8.79 -3.17
N GLU A 174 -1.89 7.71 -2.73
CA GLU A 174 -2.57 6.43 -2.53
C GLU A 174 -3.65 6.49 -1.44
N LEU A 175 -3.36 7.14 -0.31
CA LEU A 175 -4.31 7.22 0.81
C LEU A 175 -5.45 8.21 0.56
N VAL A 176 -5.22 9.27 -0.19
CA VAL A 176 -6.24 10.30 -0.48
C VAL A 176 -7.11 9.89 -1.67
N HIS A 177 -6.51 9.25 -2.69
CA HIS A 177 -7.20 8.79 -3.88
C HIS A 177 -7.26 7.27 -3.87
N GLU A 178 -8.43 6.68 -3.70
CA GLU A 178 -8.57 5.21 -3.77
C GLU A 178 -8.16 4.69 -5.15
N PRO A 179 -7.56 3.46 -5.23
CA PRO A 179 -7.24 2.84 -6.51
C PRO A 179 -8.50 2.71 -7.38
N GLY A 180 -8.51 3.41 -8.48
CA GLY A 180 -9.64 3.39 -9.44
C GLY A 180 -10.36 4.73 -9.63
N GLU A 181 -10.11 5.77 -8.82
CA GLU A 181 -10.52 7.12 -9.20
C GLU A 181 -9.46 7.76 -10.11
N PRO A 182 -9.86 8.30 -11.29
CA PRO A 182 -8.93 9.03 -12.14
C PRO A 182 -8.45 10.26 -11.36
N ASN A 183 -7.14 10.30 -11.13
CA ASN A 183 -6.44 11.41 -10.50
C ASN A 183 -7.00 12.73 -11.02
N GLY A 184 -7.62 13.54 -10.18
CA GLY A 184 -8.32 14.79 -10.53
C GLY A 184 -7.44 15.88 -11.17
N MET A 185 -6.20 15.57 -11.51
CA MET A 185 -5.28 16.46 -12.27
C MET A 185 -5.45 16.39 -13.79
N SER A 186 -6.44 15.65 -14.32
CA SER A 186 -6.69 15.61 -15.77
C SER A 186 -7.54 16.77 -16.32
N HIS A 187 -7.85 17.78 -15.53
CA HIS A 187 -8.54 19.00 -16.03
C HIS A 187 -7.62 20.20 -16.25
N MET A 188 -6.34 20.00 -16.55
CA MET A 188 -5.65 21.00 -17.32
C MET A 188 -6.01 20.77 -18.78
N THR A 189 -7.02 21.50 -19.20
CA THR A 189 -7.49 21.77 -20.54
C THR A 189 -6.42 21.50 -21.61
N ARG A 190 -6.61 20.43 -22.38
CA ARG A 190 -5.99 20.33 -23.69
C ARG A 190 -6.46 21.56 -24.46
N PRO A 191 -5.60 22.46 -24.94
CA PRO A 191 -6.06 23.53 -25.77
C PRO A 191 -6.72 22.93 -26.99
N SER A 192 -7.98 23.29 -27.20
CA SER A 192 -8.75 22.95 -28.38
C SER A 192 -7.90 23.30 -29.59
N ARG A 193 -7.62 22.31 -30.41
CA ARG A 193 -6.98 22.44 -31.72
C ARG A 193 -7.76 23.48 -32.49
N PHE A 194 -7.13 24.62 -32.70
CA PHE A 194 -7.64 25.71 -33.51
C PHE A 194 -8.09 25.18 -34.86
N GLY A 195 -9.29 25.62 -35.25
CA GLY A 195 -10.02 25.13 -36.40
C GLY A 195 -9.23 25.19 -37.69
N ASP A 196 -9.44 24.16 -38.44
CA ASP A 196 -9.21 24.03 -39.87
C ASP A 196 -10.11 25.08 -40.55
N THR A 197 -9.57 26.25 -40.83
CA THR A 197 -10.23 27.22 -41.72
C THR A 197 -9.98 26.78 -43.15
N ASP A 198 -10.99 26.14 -43.70
CA ASP A 198 -11.23 25.91 -45.09
C ASP A 198 -11.13 27.26 -45.86
N TYR A 199 -9.98 27.48 -46.51
CA TYR A 199 -9.84 28.56 -47.52
C TYR A 199 -10.37 28.07 -48.85
N GLY A 200 -11.66 28.40 -49.05
CA GLY A 200 -12.35 28.23 -50.32
C GLY A 200 -11.56 28.72 -51.53
N ARG A 201 -11.35 27.82 -52.43
CA ARG A 201 -10.93 27.97 -53.82
C ARG A 201 -11.91 28.93 -54.54
N ARG A 202 -11.50 30.12 -54.87
CA ARG A 202 -12.19 30.96 -55.85
C ARG A 202 -11.43 30.88 -57.18
N ASP A 203 -12.06 30.23 -58.10
CA ASP A 203 -11.76 30.33 -59.54
C ASP A 203 -12.03 31.78 -59.97
N LEU A 204 -11.09 32.38 -60.68
CA LEU A 204 -11.31 33.57 -61.52
C LEU A 204 -10.66 33.35 -62.90
N HIS A 205 -11.52 33.55 -63.89
CA HIS A 205 -11.22 33.65 -65.28
C HIS A 205 -10.07 34.57 -65.66
#